data_f92750b8d420c589e41b7abb6678989c
#
_entry.id   f92750b8d420c589e41b7abb6678989c
#
_cell.length_a   1.000
_cell.length_b   1.000
_cell.length_c   1.000
_cell.angle_alpha   90.00
_cell.angle_beta   90.00
_cell.angle_gamma   90.00
#
_symmetry.space_group_name_H-M   'P 1'
#
loop_
_entity.id
_entity.type
_entity.pdbx_description
1 polymer ?
#
loop_
_entity_poly.entity_id
_entity_poly.type
_entity_poly.pdbx_seq_one_letter_code
_entity_poly.pdbx_strand_id
1 'polypeptide(L)'
;MSVRGHFVAFFKCTVILSLRMLLIVPAGLPVRSQGDSQSDNEVMDNITVRQGEDVYLRCKQGDVVTHTAWLNRSSILYAGEDKWSVDQRVSLVTLNQEEFTIKIEKVEMTDEGQYVCAVQTSSRPRTTSVHILVQVPPKIINLSRDRTVNEGSNVTLMCQASGKPEPSISWKSSLGDLASDDEYLEILSISRHRAGTYKCTAVNDIDTDDQTVDITVNYAPTVSEGRDVGVTLGQRGVLECEADAVPEADFEWYKDDRRIFSGIDGVEILNTGSLSKLMFHNVSDGDYGNYTCIAINSIGSSNMSFLLFVQDGNGGPSGINSHCWLLFIALLPFLLQF
;
A
#
# COMPACT_ATOMS: atom_id res chain seq x y z
N MET A 1 -55.25 18.03 -7.70
CA MET A 1 -56.08 16.92 -8.19
C MET A 1 -55.18 15.98 -8.99
N SER A 2 -55.00 14.83 -8.45
CA SER A 2 -54.03 13.80 -8.88
C SER A 2 -54.70 12.80 -9.81
N VAL A 3 -54.21 12.63 -11.02
CA VAL A 3 -54.47 11.44 -11.86
C VAL A 3 -53.22 11.18 -12.70
N ARG A 4 -52.19 10.59 -12.11
CA ARG A 4 -51.02 10.07 -12.84
C ARG A 4 -50.30 8.97 -12.03
N GLY A 5 -51.05 7.93 -11.70
CA GLY A 5 -50.45 6.85 -10.88
C GLY A 5 -50.88 5.42 -11.21
N HIS A 6 -51.80 5.22 -12.12
CA HIS A 6 -52.38 3.89 -12.35
C HIS A 6 -52.11 3.25 -13.74
N PHE A 7 -51.36 3.87 -14.64
CA PHE A 7 -51.12 3.32 -15.99
C PHE A 7 -49.81 2.53 -16.15
N VAL A 8 -48.89 2.59 -15.20
CA VAL A 8 -47.59 1.90 -15.32
C VAL A 8 -47.59 0.49 -14.73
N ALA A 9 -48.55 0.16 -13.87
CA ALA A 9 -48.63 -1.16 -13.22
C ALA A 9 -49.28 -2.25 -14.11
N PHE A 10 -50.13 -1.86 -15.06
CA PHE A 10 -50.82 -2.82 -15.94
C PHE A 10 -50.00 -3.30 -17.12
N PHE A 11 -48.95 -2.55 -17.55
CA PHE A 11 -48.11 -2.93 -18.70
C PHE A 11 -46.98 -3.94 -18.33
N LYS A 12 -46.61 -4.03 -17.05
CA LYS A 12 -45.60 -5.00 -16.60
C LYS A 12 -46.16 -6.40 -16.35
N CYS A 13 -47.45 -6.55 -16.13
CA CYS A 13 -48.09 -7.85 -15.85
C CYS A 13 -48.45 -8.63 -17.13
N THR A 14 -48.68 -7.95 -18.25
CA THR A 14 -49.02 -8.60 -19.53
C THR A 14 -47.81 -9.10 -20.31
N VAL A 15 -46.63 -8.51 -20.11
CA VAL A 15 -45.39 -9.00 -20.77
C VAL A 15 -44.82 -10.23 -20.12
N ILE A 16 -45.05 -10.46 -18.81
CA ILE A 16 -44.56 -11.64 -18.09
C ILE A 16 -45.41 -12.88 -18.35
N LEU A 17 -46.70 -12.73 -18.70
CA LEU A 17 -47.55 -13.87 -19.04
C LEU A 17 -47.38 -14.36 -20.49
N SER A 18 -46.94 -13.50 -21.42
CA SER A 18 -46.67 -13.93 -22.80
C SER A 18 -45.33 -14.68 -23.01
N LEU A 19 -44.38 -14.51 -22.07
CA LEU A 19 -43.08 -15.20 -22.15
C LEU A 19 -43.08 -16.62 -21.56
N ARG A 20 -44.15 -17.03 -20.88
CA ARG A 20 -44.28 -18.39 -20.30
C ARG A 20 -45.00 -19.39 -21.19
N MET A 21 -45.57 -18.98 -22.32
CA MET A 21 -46.29 -19.87 -23.23
C MET A 21 -45.48 -20.34 -24.48
N LEU A 22 -44.19 -20.02 -24.56
CA LEU A 22 -43.36 -20.34 -25.75
C LEU A 22 -42.30 -21.45 -25.47
N LEU A 23 -42.45 -22.21 -24.37
CA LEU A 23 -41.55 -23.34 -24.07
C LEU A 23 -42.27 -24.67 -23.86
N ILE A 24 -43.31 -24.97 -24.69
CA ILE A 24 -43.82 -26.33 -24.84
C ILE A 24 -43.44 -26.77 -26.26
N VAL A 25 -42.18 -27.23 -26.41
CA VAL A 25 -41.75 -28.00 -27.54
C VAL A 25 -42.07 -29.46 -27.21
N PRO A 26 -42.85 -30.17 -28.01
CA PRO A 26 -43.09 -31.61 -27.80
C PRO A 26 -41.78 -32.38 -27.92
N ALA A 27 -41.51 -33.21 -26.93
CA ALA A 27 -40.39 -34.13 -26.93
C ALA A 27 -40.43 -35.03 -28.17
N GLY A 28 -39.56 -34.73 -29.15
CA GLY A 28 -39.27 -35.65 -30.25
C GLY A 28 -38.61 -36.91 -29.69
N LEU A 29 -39.05 -38.02 -30.14
CA LEU A 29 -38.51 -39.35 -29.81
C LEU A 29 -36.99 -39.39 -30.05
N PRO A 30 -36.21 -40.07 -29.24
CA PRO A 30 -34.77 -40.16 -29.44
C PRO A 30 -34.51 -40.96 -30.73
N VAL A 31 -33.92 -40.30 -31.72
CA VAL A 31 -33.29 -41.01 -32.83
C VAL A 31 -32.04 -41.67 -32.23
N ARG A 32 -32.08 -42.96 -32.15
CA ARG A 32 -30.96 -43.83 -31.81
C ARG A 32 -29.95 -43.79 -32.95
N SER A 33 -29.01 -42.83 -32.86
CA SER A 33 -27.78 -42.84 -33.63
C SER A 33 -26.88 -43.93 -33.03
N GLN A 34 -26.86 -45.09 -33.62
CA GLN A 34 -25.81 -46.07 -33.45
C GLN A 34 -24.58 -45.54 -34.21
N GLY A 35 -23.61 -45.11 -33.44
CA GLY A 35 -22.30 -44.69 -33.92
C GLY A 35 -21.42 -44.43 -32.70
N ASP A 36 -21.18 -45.51 -31.91
CA ASP A 36 -20.09 -45.51 -30.94
C ASP A 36 -18.74 -45.42 -31.68
N SER A 37 -18.34 -44.22 -32.05
CA SER A 37 -16.94 -43.91 -32.19
C SER A 37 -16.49 -43.38 -30.83
N GLN A 38 -16.22 -44.30 -29.90
CA GLN A 38 -15.47 -44.01 -28.69
C GLN A 38 -14.08 -43.52 -29.15
N SER A 39 -13.93 -42.21 -29.34
CA SER A 39 -12.61 -41.63 -29.46
C SER A 39 -11.99 -41.71 -28.07
N ASP A 40 -10.99 -42.59 -27.90
CA ASP A 40 -10.15 -42.59 -26.71
C ASP A 40 -9.36 -41.29 -26.66
N ASN A 41 -10.01 -40.23 -26.23
CA ASN A 41 -9.36 -38.96 -25.91
C ASN A 41 -8.87 -39.06 -24.46
N GLU A 42 -7.64 -39.46 -24.30
CA GLU A 42 -6.96 -39.40 -22.99
C GLU A 42 -6.57 -37.98 -22.73
N VAL A 43 -7.16 -37.31 -21.73
CA VAL A 43 -6.74 -36.00 -21.25
C VAL A 43 -5.60 -36.22 -20.28
N MET A 44 -4.40 -35.76 -20.65
CA MET A 44 -3.27 -35.69 -19.73
C MET A 44 -3.51 -34.55 -18.72
N ASP A 45 -2.88 -34.65 -17.56
CA ASP A 45 -2.92 -33.59 -16.55
C ASP A 45 -2.37 -32.26 -17.10
N ASN A 46 -2.92 -31.15 -16.60
CA ASN A 46 -2.41 -29.81 -16.91
C ASN A 46 -0.97 -29.69 -16.44
N ILE A 47 -0.12 -29.08 -17.26
CA ILE A 47 1.26 -28.75 -16.91
C ILE A 47 1.31 -27.29 -16.48
N THR A 48 1.63 -27.04 -15.22
CA THR A 48 1.88 -25.71 -14.69
C THR A 48 3.37 -25.41 -14.76
N VAL A 49 3.75 -24.29 -15.35
CA VAL A 49 5.15 -23.87 -15.58
C VAL A 49 5.29 -22.38 -15.33
N ARG A 50 6.41 -21.95 -14.74
CA ARG A 50 6.73 -20.53 -14.57
C ARG A 50 7.21 -19.93 -15.89
N GLN A 51 6.84 -18.68 -16.17
CA GLN A 51 7.38 -17.92 -17.29
C GLN A 51 8.91 -17.90 -17.25
N GLY A 52 9.52 -18.22 -18.41
CA GLY A 52 10.97 -18.29 -18.56
C GLY A 52 11.58 -19.66 -18.27
N GLU A 53 10.82 -20.61 -17.72
CA GLU A 53 11.26 -22.00 -17.55
C GLU A 53 11.03 -22.82 -18.83
N ASP A 54 11.62 -23.99 -18.89
CA ASP A 54 11.46 -24.95 -19.99
C ASP A 54 10.34 -25.96 -19.67
N VAL A 55 9.55 -26.32 -20.66
CA VAL A 55 8.49 -27.32 -20.52
C VAL A 55 8.73 -28.51 -21.47
N TYR A 56 8.47 -29.70 -20.97
CA TYR A 56 8.57 -30.94 -21.72
C TYR A 56 7.19 -31.54 -21.91
N LEU A 57 6.74 -31.66 -23.17
CA LEU A 57 5.49 -32.29 -23.53
C LEU A 57 5.76 -33.73 -23.93
N ARG A 58 5.30 -34.69 -23.13
CA ARG A 58 5.55 -36.11 -23.31
C ARG A 58 4.27 -36.80 -23.78
N CYS A 59 4.37 -37.53 -24.86
CA CYS A 59 3.27 -38.35 -25.41
C CYS A 59 3.71 -39.82 -25.40
N LYS A 60 2.94 -40.67 -24.70
CA LYS A 60 3.14 -42.13 -24.75
C LYS A 60 2.57 -42.67 -26.06
N GLN A 61 3.39 -43.38 -26.82
CA GLN A 61 2.99 -43.89 -28.14
C GLN A 61 2.23 -45.23 -28.05
N GLY A 62 2.72 -46.18 -27.26
CA GLY A 62 2.09 -47.54 -27.13
C GLY A 62 2.42 -48.42 -28.34
N ASP A 63 1.44 -49.13 -28.89
CA ASP A 63 1.58 -50.15 -29.96
C ASP A 63 2.29 -49.63 -31.22
N VAL A 64 2.35 -50.45 -32.24
CA VAL A 64 3.01 -50.10 -33.55
C VAL A 64 2.42 -48.82 -34.09
N VAL A 65 3.19 -47.74 -34.02
CA VAL A 65 2.86 -46.37 -34.51
C VAL A 65 3.31 -46.24 -35.93
N THR A 66 2.43 -45.70 -36.79
CA THR A 66 2.73 -45.39 -38.18
C THR A 66 3.06 -43.93 -38.40
N HIS A 67 2.36 -43.03 -37.74
CA HIS A 67 2.59 -41.59 -37.83
C HIS A 67 2.30 -40.94 -36.45
N THR A 68 3.02 -39.88 -36.12
CA THR A 68 2.82 -39.11 -34.90
C THR A 68 3.05 -37.62 -35.16
N ALA A 69 2.32 -36.78 -34.44
CA ALA A 69 2.46 -35.32 -34.55
C ALA A 69 2.14 -34.61 -33.24
N TRP A 70 2.88 -33.55 -32.91
CA TRP A 70 2.53 -32.54 -31.91
C TRP A 70 1.92 -31.32 -32.58
N LEU A 71 0.79 -30.86 -32.04
CA LEU A 71 0.07 -29.69 -32.49
C LEU A 71 -0.15 -28.70 -31.35
N ASN A 72 -0.11 -27.40 -31.68
CA ASN A 72 -0.58 -26.32 -30.83
C ASN A 72 -1.72 -25.61 -31.55
N ARG A 73 -2.92 -25.63 -30.96
CA ARG A 73 -4.15 -25.13 -31.64
C ARG A 73 -4.36 -25.82 -32.97
N SER A 74 -4.17 -25.10 -34.10
CA SER A 74 -4.28 -25.65 -35.46
C SER A 74 -2.93 -25.76 -36.18
N SER A 75 -1.81 -25.50 -35.49
CA SER A 75 -0.47 -25.52 -36.07
C SER A 75 0.28 -26.79 -35.70
N ILE A 76 0.89 -27.44 -36.70
CA ILE A 76 1.78 -28.59 -36.45
C ILE A 76 3.12 -28.07 -35.97
N LEU A 77 3.60 -28.60 -34.85
CA LEU A 77 4.92 -28.32 -34.30
C LEU A 77 5.97 -29.29 -34.82
N TYR A 78 5.65 -30.57 -34.77
CA TYR A 78 6.45 -31.68 -35.25
C TYR A 78 5.56 -32.74 -35.88
N ALA A 79 5.99 -33.34 -36.98
CA ALA A 79 5.40 -34.54 -37.56
C ALA A 79 6.49 -35.59 -37.70
N GLY A 80 6.49 -36.61 -36.82
CA GLY A 80 7.64 -37.48 -36.64
C GLY A 80 8.87 -36.70 -36.26
N GLU A 81 9.98 -36.88 -36.97
CA GLU A 81 11.24 -36.15 -36.74
C GLU A 81 11.25 -34.77 -37.44
N ASP A 82 10.32 -34.49 -38.33
CA ASP A 82 10.28 -33.26 -39.12
C ASP A 82 9.72 -32.10 -38.30
N LYS A 83 10.53 -31.04 -38.14
CA LYS A 83 10.11 -29.78 -37.50
C LYS A 83 9.31 -28.93 -38.49
N TRP A 84 8.05 -28.63 -38.14
CA TRP A 84 7.15 -27.75 -38.86
C TRP A 84 6.99 -26.38 -38.23
N SER A 85 7.30 -26.29 -36.92
CA SER A 85 7.28 -25.02 -36.16
C SER A 85 8.39 -24.10 -36.63
N VAL A 86 8.07 -22.83 -36.86
CA VAL A 86 9.05 -21.75 -37.10
C VAL A 86 9.66 -21.23 -35.76
N ASP A 87 9.07 -21.56 -34.65
CA ASP A 87 9.57 -21.17 -33.33
C ASP A 87 10.84 -21.96 -32.98
N GLN A 88 11.95 -21.25 -32.86
CA GLN A 88 13.27 -21.84 -32.52
C GLN A 88 13.31 -22.46 -31.12
N ARG A 89 12.45 -22.01 -30.20
CA ARG A 89 12.35 -22.52 -28.83
C ARG A 89 11.82 -23.94 -28.74
N VAL A 90 11.12 -24.39 -29.78
CA VAL A 90 10.55 -25.76 -29.84
C VAL A 90 11.58 -26.70 -30.42
N SER A 91 11.89 -27.78 -29.72
CA SER A 91 12.85 -28.81 -30.12
C SER A 91 12.33 -30.21 -29.85
N LEU A 92 12.76 -31.19 -30.69
CA LEU A 92 12.53 -32.60 -30.45
C LEU A 92 13.54 -33.11 -29.42
N VAL A 93 13.05 -33.81 -28.39
CA VAL A 93 13.89 -34.41 -27.33
C VAL A 93 14.00 -35.91 -27.54
N THR A 94 12.87 -36.59 -27.67
CA THR A 94 12.81 -38.04 -27.81
C THR A 94 11.73 -38.42 -28.81
N LEU A 95 12.08 -39.33 -29.72
CA LEU A 95 11.11 -40.03 -30.56
C LEU A 95 11.55 -41.50 -30.65
N ASN A 96 10.80 -42.37 -30.01
CA ASN A 96 11.01 -43.81 -30.04
C ASN A 96 9.66 -44.54 -30.00
N GLN A 97 9.64 -45.86 -29.91
CA GLN A 97 8.39 -46.64 -29.92
C GLN A 97 7.51 -46.39 -28.67
N GLU A 98 8.06 -45.87 -27.58
CA GLU A 98 7.35 -45.68 -26.32
C GLU A 98 6.93 -44.24 -26.11
N GLU A 99 7.75 -43.28 -26.56
CA GLU A 99 7.63 -41.86 -26.19
C GLU A 99 7.93 -40.91 -27.37
N PHE A 100 7.12 -39.87 -27.47
CA PHE A 100 7.32 -38.71 -28.35
C PHE A 100 7.33 -37.45 -27.50
N THR A 101 8.51 -36.92 -27.22
CA THR A 101 8.71 -35.76 -26.33
C THR A 101 9.28 -34.58 -27.10
N ILE A 102 8.62 -33.44 -26.99
CA ILE A 102 9.13 -32.14 -27.44
C ILE A 102 9.40 -31.25 -26.23
N LYS A 103 10.30 -30.26 -26.40
CA LYS A 103 10.67 -29.26 -25.41
C LYS A 103 10.33 -27.88 -25.96
N ILE A 104 9.77 -27.02 -25.14
CA ILE A 104 9.62 -25.59 -25.39
C ILE A 104 10.48 -24.86 -24.36
N GLU A 105 11.49 -24.13 -24.84
CA GLU A 105 12.42 -23.38 -24.00
C GLU A 105 11.86 -22.00 -23.66
N LYS A 106 12.14 -21.51 -22.45
CA LYS A 106 11.78 -20.16 -21.98
C LYS A 106 10.32 -19.82 -22.27
N VAL A 107 9.43 -20.61 -21.71
CA VAL A 107 7.98 -20.49 -21.89
C VAL A 107 7.51 -19.07 -21.63
N GLU A 108 6.70 -18.54 -22.56
CA GLU A 108 6.07 -17.24 -22.48
C GLU A 108 4.56 -17.36 -22.25
N MET A 109 3.88 -16.26 -21.91
CA MET A 109 2.42 -16.23 -21.76
C MET A 109 1.66 -16.67 -23.01
N THR A 110 2.25 -16.45 -24.20
CA THR A 110 1.69 -16.85 -25.50
C THR A 110 1.67 -18.36 -25.71
N ASP A 111 2.49 -19.10 -24.96
CA ASP A 111 2.57 -20.55 -25.02
C ASP A 111 1.47 -21.24 -24.22
N GLU A 112 0.72 -20.48 -23.42
CA GLU A 112 -0.41 -21.01 -22.67
C GLU A 112 -1.50 -21.52 -23.59
N GLY A 113 -2.02 -22.70 -23.27
CA GLY A 113 -3.11 -23.31 -24.02
C GLY A 113 -2.95 -24.79 -24.24
N GLN A 114 -3.80 -25.32 -25.12
CA GLN A 114 -3.88 -26.75 -25.41
C GLN A 114 -2.87 -27.19 -26.46
N TYR A 115 -2.16 -28.25 -26.15
CA TYR A 115 -1.29 -28.99 -27.05
C TYR A 115 -1.86 -30.40 -27.23
N VAL A 116 -1.79 -30.90 -28.46
CA VAL A 116 -2.35 -32.20 -28.82
C VAL A 116 -1.26 -33.07 -29.42
N CYS A 117 -1.06 -34.24 -28.84
CA CYS A 117 -0.32 -35.30 -29.47
C CYS A 117 -1.30 -36.21 -30.26
N ALA A 118 -1.11 -36.31 -31.57
CA ALA A 118 -1.87 -37.21 -32.41
C ALA A 118 -0.98 -38.39 -32.79
N VAL A 119 -1.47 -39.61 -32.57
CA VAL A 119 -0.76 -40.84 -32.83
C VAL A 119 -1.63 -41.73 -33.73
N GLN A 120 -1.14 -42.07 -34.90
CA GLN A 120 -1.77 -43.03 -35.81
C GLN A 120 -1.16 -44.41 -35.54
N THR A 121 -1.95 -45.35 -35.08
CA THR A 121 -1.53 -46.75 -34.96
C THR A 121 -2.11 -47.62 -36.08
N SER A 122 -1.67 -48.85 -36.19
CA SER A 122 -2.19 -49.79 -37.18
C SER A 122 -3.68 -50.09 -36.97
N SER A 123 -4.22 -49.92 -35.75
CA SER A 123 -5.61 -50.21 -35.40
C SER A 123 -6.54 -49.00 -35.48
N ARG A 124 -6.12 -47.84 -34.90
CA ARG A 124 -6.95 -46.63 -34.84
C ARG A 124 -6.11 -45.39 -34.51
N PRO A 125 -6.57 -44.18 -34.94
CA PRO A 125 -5.94 -42.94 -34.46
C PRO A 125 -6.27 -42.69 -32.98
N ARG A 126 -5.32 -42.12 -32.24
CA ARG A 126 -5.47 -41.70 -30.83
C ARG A 126 -4.98 -40.26 -30.70
N THR A 127 -5.61 -39.49 -29.80
CA THR A 127 -5.17 -38.15 -29.43
C THR A 127 -5.07 -38.01 -27.94
N THR A 128 -3.98 -37.41 -27.48
CA THR A 128 -3.76 -37.05 -26.09
C THR A 128 -3.57 -35.54 -26.00
N SER A 129 -4.34 -34.88 -25.18
CA SER A 129 -4.24 -33.41 -25.02
C SER A 129 -3.70 -33.05 -23.64
N VAL A 130 -2.82 -32.05 -23.63
CA VAL A 130 -2.25 -31.44 -22.44
C VAL A 130 -2.47 -29.95 -22.50
N HIS A 131 -2.75 -29.34 -21.35
CA HIS A 131 -2.92 -27.89 -21.27
C HIS A 131 -1.75 -27.27 -20.49
N ILE A 132 -1.02 -26.34 -21.11
CA ILE A 132 0.01 -25.56 -20.43
C ILE A 132 -0.64 -24.39 -19.74
N LEU A 133 -0.40 -24.24 -18.42
CA LEU A 133 -0.74 -23.09 -17.60
C LEU A 133 0.53 -22.33 -17.26
N VAL A 134 0.63 -21.09 -17.70
CA VAL A 134 1.83 -20.26 -17.45
C VAL A 134 1.63 -19.41 -16.23
N GLN A 135 2.53 -19.55 -15.26
CA GLN A 135 2.57 -18.76 -14.05
C GLN A 135 3.54 -17.58 -14.20
N VAL A 136 3.12 -16.41 -13.72
CA VAL A 136 3.92 -15.17 -13.75
C VAL A 136 4.02 -14.62 -12.33
N PRO A 137 5.23 -14.40 -11.80
CA PRO A 137 5.39 -13.75 -10.51
C PRO A 137 4.78 -12.34 -10.53
N PRO A 138 4.37 -11.81 -9.36
CA PRO A 138 3.83 -10.47 -9.28
C PRO A 138 4.91 -9.44 -9.61
N LYS A 139 4.51 -8.35 -10.26
CA LYS A 139 5.35 -7.19 -10.51
C LYS A 139 4.53 -5.93 -10.36
N ILE A 140 4.97 -5.04 -9.49
CA ILE A 140 4.38 -3.70 -9.35
C ILE A 140 4.74 -2.91 -10.60
N ILE A 141 3.72 -2.49 -11.36
CA ILE A 141 3.86 -1.81 -12.64
C ILE A 141 3.57 -0.31 -12.53
N ASN A 142 2.82 0.09 -11.50
CA ASN A 142 2.47 1.47 -11.28
C ASN A 142 2.34 1.74 -9.77
N LEU A 143 3.07 2.76 -9.28
CA LEU A 143 3.07 3.16 -7.88
C LEU A 143 3.03 4.69 -7.79
N SER A 144 2.27 5.23 -6.84
CA SER A 144 2.31 6.66 -6.50
C SER A 144 3.74 7.07 -6.15
N ARG A 145 4.10 8.32 -6.55
CA ARG A 145 5.39 8.91 -6.20
C ARG A 145 5.34 9.47 -4.77
N ASP A 146 6.51 9.73 -4.20
CA ASP A 146 6.65 10.45 -2.94
C ASP A 146 5.88 11.76 -2.97
N ARG A 147 5.27 12.11 -1.83
CA ARG A 147 4.41 13.29 -1.70
C ARG A 147 4.75 14.09 -0.45
N THR A 148 4.68 15.40 -0.61
CA THR A 148 4.67 16.35 0.50
C THR A 148 3.28 16.98 0.55
N VAL A 149 2.62 16.90 1.70
CA VAL A 149 1.26 17.39 1.93
C VAL A 149 1.18 18.15 3.24
N ASN A 150 0.19 19.01 3.39
CA ASN A 150 -0.05 19.69 4.65
C ASN A 150 -0.88 18.81 5.60
N GLU A 151 -0.64 18.91 6.89
CA GLU A 151 -1.41 18.22 7.94
C GLU A 151 -2.91 18.51 7.77
N GLY A 152 -3.75 17.50 7.96
CA GLY A 152 -5.20 17.56 7.75
C GLY A 152 -5.66 17.32 6.31
N SER A 153 -4.75 17.20 5.33
CA SER A 153 -5.09 16.88 3.94
C SER A 153 -5.50 15.42 3.78
N ASN A 154 -6.28 15.13 2.74
CA ASN A 154 -6.54 13.75 2.32
C ASN A 154 -5.47 13.31 1.31
N VAL A 155 -5.00 12.07 1.47
CA VAL A 155 -3.99 11.46 0.60
C VAL A 155 -4.52 10.14 0.06
N THR A 156 -4.42 9.94 -1.25
CA THR A 156 -4.69 8.66 -1.89
C THR A 156 -3.40 8.16 -2.54
N LEU A 157 -2.95 6.98 -2.16
CA LEU A 157 -1.85 6.26 -2.80
C LEU A 157 -2.43 5.17 -3.68
N MET A 158 -1.78 4.91 -4.82
CA MET A 158 -2.14 3.88 -5.78
C MET A 158 -0.96 2.92 -5.96
N CYS A 159 -1.26 1.63 -6.01
CA CYS A 159 -0.33 0.57 -6.32
C CYS A 159 -1.00 -0.45 -7.23
N GLN A 160 -0.46 -0.65 -8.42
CA GLN A 160 -0.96 -1.62 -9.38
C GLN A 160 0.12 -2.65 -9.69
N ALA A 161 -0.27 -3.91 -9.73
CA ALA A 161 0.63 -5.00 -10.06
C ALA A 161 0.05 -5.86 -11.18
N SER A 162 0.94 -6.59 -11.84
CA SER A 162 0.60 -7.62 -12.81
C SER A 162 1.23 -8.94 -12.38
N GLY A 163 0.58 -10.06 -12.71
CA GLY A 163 1.06 -11.41 -12.40
C GLY A 163 -0.01 -12.43 -12.76
N LYS A 164 0.34 -13.71 -12.67
CA LYS A 164 -0.61 -14.80 -12.92
C LYS A 164 -0.30 -16.00 -12.02
N PRO A 165 -1.20 -16.36 -11.09
CA PRO A 165 -2.50 -15.73 -10.80
C PRO A 165 -2.41 -14.24 -10.51
N GLU A 166 -3.56 -13.53 -10.61
CA GLU A 166 -3.65 -12.10 -10.32
C GLU A 166 -3.18 -11.81 -8.88
N PRO A 167 -2.25 -10.86 -8.68
CA PRO A 167 -1.74 -10.57 -7.37
C PRO A 167 -2.75 -9.85 -6.47
N SER A 168 -2.75 -10.16 -5.18
CA SER A 168 -3.39 -9.37 -4.15
C SER A 168 -2.47 -8.24 -3.70
N ILE A 169 -3.03 -7.06 -3.46
CA ILE A 169 -2.30 -5.88 -2.99
C ILE A 169 -2.54 -5.68 -1.50
N SER A 170 -1.50 -5.30 -0.78
CA SER A 170 -1.60 -4.88 0.62
C SER A 170 -0.66 -3.71 0.91
N TRP A 171 -1.07 -2.87 1.88
CA TRP A 171 -0.31 -1.71 2.29
C TRP A 171 0.10 -1.80 3.76
N LYS A 172 1.33 -1.38 4.05
CA LYS A 172 1.88 -1.27 5.41
C LYS A 172 2.55 0.07 5.63
N SER A 173 2.51 0.55 6.86
CA SER A 173 3.31 1.68 7.33
C SER A 173 4.12 1.29 8.57
N SER A 174 4.89 2.20 9.12
CA SER A 174 5.56 2.02 10.42
C SER A 174 4.60 1.72 11.57
N LEU A 175 3.31 2.07 11.42
CA LEU A 175 2.25 1.82 12.41
C LEU A 175 1.58 0.45 12.24
N GLY A 176 1.95 -0.33 11.22
CA GLY A 176 1.41 -1.67 10.94
C GLY A 176 0.65 -1.76 9.62
N ASP A 177 -0.16 -2.82 9.51
CA ASP A 177 -0.98 -3.09 8.33
C ASP A 177 -2.12 -2.07 8.21
N LEU A 178 -2.40 -1.67 6.96
CA LEU A 178 -3.41 -0.67 6.66
C LEU A 178 -4.55 -1.32 5.86
N ALA A 179 -5.79 -0.96 6.23
CA ALA A 179 -6.93 -1.30 5.39
C ALA A 179 -6.87 -0.49 4.10
N SER A 180 -6.93 -1.17 2.97
CA SER A 180 -6.93 -0.58 1.64
C SER A 180 -8.05 -1.19 0.81
N ASP A 181 -8.48 -0.46 -0.21
CA ASP A 181 -9.40 -0.98 -1.22
C ASP A 181 -8.53 -1.43 -2.41
N ASP A 182 -8.08 -2.69 -2.33
CA ASP A 182 -7.15 -3.31 -3.29
C ASP A 182 -5.99 -2.38 -3.69
N GLU A 183 -6.05 -1.79 -4.89
CA GLU A 183 -5.01 -0.94 -5.46
C GLU A 183 -4.83 0.41 -4.74
N TYR A 184 -5.84 0.88 -3.98
CA TYR A 184 -5.87 2.23 -3.42
C TYR A 184 -5.82 2.21 -1.90
N LEU A 185 -4.96 3.07 -1.36
CA LEU A 185 -4.92 3.41 0.07
C LEU A 185 -5.38 4.85 0.25
N GLU A 186 -6.50 5.03 0.96
CA GLU A 186 -7.00 6.34 1.34
C GLU A 186 -6.63 6.68 2.78
N ILE A 187 -6.03 7.85 2.96
CA ILE A 187 -5.65 8.40 4.26
C ILE A 187 -6.39 9.73 4.42
N LEU A 188 -7.43 9.73 5.23
CA LEU A 188 -8.21 10.93 5.50
C LEU A 188 -7.58 11.75 6.62
N SER A 189 -7.53 13.08 6.44
CA SER A 189 -7.02 14.06 7.43
C SER A 189 -5.67 13.60 8.01
N ILE A 190 -4.66 13.43 7.14
CA ILE A 190 -3.35 12.93 7.56
C ILE A 190 -2.75 13.79 8.66
N SER A 191 -2.28 13.18 9.75
CA SER A 191 -1.56 13.85 10.82
C SER A 191 -0.06 13.71 10.66
N ARG A 192 0.73 14.61 11.31
CA ARG A 192 2.20 14.57 11.34
C ARG A 192 2.75 13.20 11.78
N HIS A 193 2.06 12.49 12.68
CA HIS A 193 2.46 11.16 13.17
C HIS A 193 2.28 10.04 12.12
N ARG A 194 1.61 10.33 11.03
CA ARG A 194 1.43 9.41 9.90
C ARG A 194 2.35 9.73 8.71
N ALA A 195 3.28 10.67 8.88
CA ALA A 195 4.38 10.86 7.94
C ALA A 195 5.31 9.64 7.94
N GLY A 196 6.00 9.41 6.82
CA GLY A 196 6.98 8.35 6.68
C GLY A 196 6.69 7.42 5.51
N THR A 197 7.31 6.23 5.56
CA THR A 197 7.31 5.27 4.45
C THR A 197 6.09 4.37 4.48
N TYR A 198 5.42 4.28 3.34
CA TYR A 198 4.32 3.37 3.04
C TYR A 198 4.81 2.32 2.06
N LYS A 199 4.66 1.06 2.42
CA LYS A 199 5.07 -0.08 1.62
C LYS A 199 3.86 -0.73 0.95
N CYS A 200 3.87 -0.82 -0.37
CA CYS A 200 2.97 -1.66 -1.14
C CYS A 200 3.60 -3.02 -1.34
N THR A 201 2.83 -4.07 -1.11
CA THR A 201 3.21 -5.46 -1.33
C THR A 201 2.20 -6.12 -2.26
N ALA A 202 2.67 -6.67 -3.37
CA ALA A 202 1.92 -7.47 -4.31
C ALA A 202 2.28 -8.95 -4.14
N VAL A 203 1.30 -9.81 -3.93
CA VAL A 203 1.52 -11.24 -3.64
C VAL A 203 0.63 -12.11 -4.52
N ASN A 204 1.19 -13.14 -5.13
CA ASN A 204 0.44 -14.28 -5.66
C ASN A 204 1.07 -15.60 -5.18
N ASP A 205 0.52 -16.73 -5.61
CA ASP A 205 1.01 -18.06 -5.20
C ASP A 205 2.46 -18.36 -5.62
N ILE A 206 3.05 -17.50 -6.45
CA ILE A 206 4.37 -17.72 -7.06
C ILE A 206 5.45 -16.99 -6.29
N ASP A 207 5.20 -15.69 -5.96
CA ASP A 207 6.20 -14.82 -5.37
C ASP A 207 5.56 -13.55 -4.77
N THR A 208 6.41 -12.63 -4.33
CA THR A 208 6.06 -11.33 -3.76
C THR A 208 6.92 -10.24 -4.39
N ASP A 209 6.33 -9.08 -4.70
CA ASP A 209 7.03 -7.85 -5.12
C ASP A 209 6.66 -6.71 -4.18
N ASP A 210 7.66 -5.93 -3.76
CA ASP A 210 7.52 -4.84 -2.78
C ASP A 210 8.08 -3.53 -3.33
N GLN A 211 7.36 -2.44 -3.11
CA GLN A 211 7.84 -1.08 -3.36
C GLN A 211 7.35 -0.10 -2.31
N THR A 212 8.03 1.04 -2.16
CA THR A 212 7.77 2.03 -1.12
C THR A 212 7.49 3.41 -1.69
N VAL A 213 6.69 4.18 -0.94
CA VAL A 213 6.36 5.60 -1.17
C VAL A 213 6.55 6.35 0.14
N ASP A 214 7.22 7.50 0.09
CA ASP A 214 7.40 8.36 1.25
C ASP A 214 6.39 9.51 1.26
N ILE A 215 5.76 9.73 2.42
CA ILE A 215 4.89 10.87 2.67
C ILE A 215 5.53 11.79 3.70
N THR A 216 5.80 13.04 3.29
CA THR A 216 6.18 14.13 4.18
C THR A 216 4.94 14.94 4.53
N VAL A 217 4.69 15.16 5.81
CA VAL A 217 3.58 16.00 6.29
C VAL A 217 4.12 17.31 6.82
N ASN A 218 3.73 18.40 6.17
CA ASN A 218 4.06 19.75 6.61
C ASN A 218 3.08 20.20 7.69
N TYR A 219 3.57 20.88 8.72
CA TYR A 219 2.77 21.46 9.79
C TYR A 219 3.39 22.73 10.37
N ALA A 220 2.51 23.58 10.94
CA ALA A 220 2.91 24.80 11.60
C ALA A 220 3.74 24.50 12.86
N PRO A 221 4.65 25.41 13.25
CA PRO A 221 5.44 25.27 14.46
C PRO A 221 4.56 25.06 15.70
N THR A 222 5.02 24.17 16.59
CA THR A 222 4.50 24.00 17.94
C THR A 222 5.65 24.28 18.90
N VAL A 223 5.60 25.39 19.64
CA VAL A 223 6.63 25.75 20.60
C VAL A 223 6.42 24.92 21.86
N SER A 224 7.49 24.31 22.37
CA SER A 224 7.52 23.59 23.63
C SER A 224 7.30 24.53 24.82
N GLU A 225 6.81 24.02 25.95
CA GLU A 225 6.71 24.79 27.19
C GLU A 225 8.11 25.27 27.61
N GLY A 226 8.29 26.61 27.66
CA GLY A 226 9.52 27.25 28.08
C GLY A 226 9.59 27.40 29.57
N ARG A 227 10.80 27.64 30.08
CA ARG A 227 11.04 27.90 31.52
C ARG A 227 11.43 29.34 31.70
N ASP A 228 10.84 29.95 32.73
CA ASP A 228 11.32 31.25 33.25
C ASP A 228 12.71 31.09 33.86
N VAL A 229 13.54 32.10 33.70
CA VAL A 229 14.95 32.04 34.11
C VAL A 229 15.26 33.16 35.11
N GLY A 230 15.71 32.75 36.29
CA GLY A 230 16.23 33.66 37.28
C GLY A 230 17.73 33.85 37.12
N VAL A 231 18.19 35.10 37.05
CA VAL A 231 19.60 35.45 36.88
C VAL A 231 19.97 36.60 37.81
N THR A 232 21.12 36.51 38.44
CA THR A 232 21.69 37.62 39.25
C THR A 232 22.29 38.66 38.33
N LEU A 233 22.17 39.92 38.75
CA LEU A 233 22.76 41.07 38.04
C LEU A 233 24.24 40.82 37.72
N GLY A 234 24.68 41.13 36.51
CA GLY A 234 26.05 40.92 36.05
C GLY A 234 26.41 39.50 35.62
N GLN A 235 25.49 38.54 35.74
CA GLN A 235 25.72 37.16 35.32
C GLN A 235 25.19 36.93 33.89
N ARG A 236 25.55 35.77 33.32
CA ARG A 236 25.08 35.34 32.02
C ARG A 236 23.65 34.74 32.18
N GLY A 237 22.74 35.19 31.28
CA GLY A 237 21.39 34.63 31.17
C GLY A 237 21.19 33.96 29.80
N VAL A 238 20.33 32.91 29.77
CA VAL A 238 19.95 32.25 28.52
C VAL A 238 18.48 31.85 28.59
N LEU A 239 17.69 32.33 27.61
CA LEU A 239 16.34 31.85 27.35
C LEU A 239 16.38 30.90 26.15
N GLU A 240 15.69 29.77 26.25
CA GLU A 240 15.67 28.74 25.21
C GLU A 240 14.24 28.55 24.70
N CYS A 241 14.09 28.56 23.37
CA CYS A 241 12.83 28.36 22.67
C CYS A 241 13.00 27.22 21.68
N GLU A 242 12.27 26.14 21.88
CA GLU A 242 12.29 24.97 21.02
C GLU A 242 10.95 24.83 20.31
N ALA A 243 10.99 24.59 18.98
CA ALA A 243 9.81 24.44 18.16
C ALA A 243 9.91 23.19 17.28
N ASP A 244 8.86 22.38 17.28
CA ASP A 244 8.67 21.27 16.36
C ASP A 244 7.87 21.75 15.15
N ALA A 245 8.44 21.63 13.94
CA ALA A 245 7.87 22.12 12.69
C ALA A 245 8.40 21.38 11.46
N VAL A 246 7.58 21.24 10.44
CA VAL A 246 8.00 20.85 9.08
C VAL A 246 7.33 21.77 8.07
N PRO A 247 8.08 22.50 7.24
CA PRO A 247 9.53 22.73 7.29
C PRO A 247 10.01 23.34 8.61
N GLU A 248 11.33 23.29 8.87
CA GLU A 248 11.92 23.91 10.04
C GLU A 248 11.48 25.37 10.19
N ALA A 249 11.35 25.84 11.43
CA ALA A 249 10.89 27.18 11.73
C ALA A 249 12.05 28.17 11.81
N ASP A 250 11.80 29.38 11.32
CA ASP A 250 12.61 30.57 11.64
C ASP A 250 12.15 31.12 13.00
N PHE A 251 13.11 31.69 13.78
CA PHE A 251 12.82 32.21 15.11
C PHE A 251 13.01 33.72 15.15
N GLU A 252 12.09 34.40 15.82
CA GLU A 252 12.14 35.81 16.17
C GLU A 252 11.92 36.01 17.66
N TRP A 253 12.73 36.92 18.27
CA TRP A 253 12.59 37.27 19.67
C TRP A 253 12.11 38.71 19.85
N TYR A 254 11.25 38.91 20.80
CA TYR A 254 10.68 40.21 21.14
C TYR A 254 10.79 40.45 22.65
N LYS A 255 10.98 41.72 23.03
CA LYS A 255 10.82 42.25 24.38
C LYS A 255 9.87 43.44 24.31
N ASP A 256 8.78 43.41 25.08
CA ASP A 256 7.79 44.50 25.12
C ASP A 256 7.40 44.99 23.71
N ASP A 257 7.01 44.06 22.83
CA ASP A 257 6.64 44.23 21.42
C ASP A 257 7.75 44.78 20.49
N ARG A 258 9.00 44.93 20.99
CA ARG A 258 10.16 45.31 20.17
C ARG A 258 10.96 44.09 19.76
N ARG A 259 11.19 43.96 18.46
CA ARG A 259 12.03 42.88 17.95
C ARG A 259 13.48 43.05 18.40
N ILE A 260 14.06 41.96 18.87
CA ILE A 260 15.46 41.87 19.29
C ILE A 260 16.30 41.40 18.11
N PHE A 261 17.46 42.05 17.93
CA PHE A 261 18.44 41.65 16.91
C PHE A 261 19.72 41.19 17.60
N SER A 262 20.33 40.12 17.07
CA SER A 262 21.60 39.57 17.57
C SER A 262 22.73 40.61 17.47
N GLY A 263 23.57 40.71 18.49
CA GLY A 263 24.73 41.61 18.57
C GLY A 263 24.41 43.04 18.99
N ILE A 264 23.16 43.39 19.33
CA ILE A 264 22.74 44.68 19.84
C ILE A 264 22.52 44.59 21.37
N ASP A 265 22.90 45.60 22.11
CA ASP A 265 22.73 45.73 23.58
C ASP A 265 23.28 44.54 24.38
N GLY A 266 24.35 43.88 23.91
CA GLY A 266 24.96 42.74 24.63
C GLY A 266 24.18 41.43 24.58
N VAL A 267 23.20 41.35 23.67
CA VAL A 267 22.36 40.19 23.46
C VAL A 267 22.77 39.44 22.18
N GLU A 268 22.88 38.15 22.26
CA GLU A 268 23.18 37.26 21.11
C GLU A 268 22.05 36.25 20.91
N ILE A 269 21.65 36.02 19.63
CA ILE A 269 20.68 35.01 19.26
C ILE A 269 21.42 33.91 18.50
N LEU A 270 21.29 32.67 18.99
CA LEU A 270 21.83 31.47 18.34
C LEU A 270 20.69 30.52 17.96
N ASN A 271 20.50 30.32 16.67
CA ASN A 271 19.52 29.36 16.12
C ASN A 271 20.25 28.10 15.66
N THR A 272 19.75 26.93 16.07
CA THR A 272 20.32 25.62 15.72
C THR A 272 19.18 24.62 15.52
N GLY A 273 18.78 24.40 14.27
CA GLY A 273 17.64 23.53 13.93
C GLY A 273 16.37 23.94 14.67
N SER A 274 15.79 23.07 15.48
CA SER A 274 14.55 23.31 16.23
C SER A 274 14.70 24.21 17.44
N LEU A 275 15.92 24.68 17.80
CA LEU A 275 16.21 25.40 19.03
C LEU A 275 16.76 26.80 18.73
N SER A 276 16.19 27.81 19.40
CA SER A 276 16.69 29.17 19.43
C SER A 276 17.05 29.56 20.87
N LYS A 277 18.24 30.19 21.05
CA LYS A 277 18.74 30.68 22.32
C LYS A 277 18.91 32.18 22.27
N LEU A 278 18.30 32.89 23.22
CA LEU A 278 18.54 34.29 23.48
C LEU A 278 19.51 34.39 24.65
N MET A 279 20.74 34.88 24.38
CA MET A 279 21.84 34.89 25.33
C MET A 279 22.18 36.30 25.76
N PHE A 280 22.26 36.51 27.06
CA PHE A 280 22.71 37.76 27.69
C PHE A 280 24.11 37.51 28.26
N HIS A 281 25.11 38.24 27.83
CA HIS A 281 26.48 38.07 28.30
C HIS A 281 26.68 38.63 29.71
N ASN A 282 25.96 39.73 30.02
CA ASN A 282 26.05 40.44 31.29
C ASN A 282 24.68 41.08 31.58
N VAL A 283 23.84 40.42 32.38
CA VAL A 283 22.46 40.85 32.63
C VAL A 283 22.47 42.17 33.43
N SER A 284 21.77 43.17 32.93
CA SER A 284 21.54 44.49 33.54
C SER A 284 20.08 44.60 34.03
N ASP A 285 19.78 45.63 34.87
CA ASP A 285 18.41 45.87 35.35
C ASP A 285 17.40 46.04 34.20
N GLY A 286 17.86 46.61 33.09
CA GLY A 286 17.04 46.78 31.91
C GLY A 286 16.72 45.52 31.13
N ASP A 287 17.41 44.39 31.43
CA ASP A 287 17.20 43.11 30.71
C ASP A 287 16.11 42.28 31.36
N TYR A 288 15.77 42.51 32.62
CA TYR A 288 14.66 41.79 33.22
C TYR A 288 13.32 42.14 32.56
N GLY A 289 12.41 41.14 32.50
CA GLY A 289 11.09 41.31 31.92
C GLY A 289 10.62 40.12 31.07
N ASN A 290 9.55 40.35 30.33
CA ASN A 290 8.94 39.33 29.48
C ASN A 290 9.57 39.34 28.09
N TYR A 291 9.91 38.16 27.61
CA TYR A 291 10.43 37.91 26.28
C TYR A 291 9.48 36.97 25.54
N THR A 292 9.21 37.26 24.29
CA THR A 292 8.40 36.42 23.45
C THR A 292 9.24 35.84 22.30
N CYS A 293 9.29 34.52 22.20
CA CYS A 293 9.80 33.80 21.05
C CYS A 293 8.67 33.52 20.09
N ILE A 294 8.86 33.79 18.82
CA ILE A 294 7.93 33.44 17.75
C ILE A 294 8.67 32.49 16.79
N ALA A 295 8.12 31.30 16.60
CA ALA A 295 8.56 30.34 15.60
C ALA A 295 7.63 30.41 14.39
N ILE A 296 8.20 30.53 13.18
CA ILE A 296 7.43 30.78 11.94
C ILE A 296 7.93 29.84 10.85
N ASN A 297 7.02 29.19 10.11
CA ASN A 297 7.32 28.55 8.84
C ASN A 297 6.27 28.91 7.77
N SER A 298 6.34 28.29 6.59
CA SER A 298 5.41 28.56 5.48
C SER A 298 3.96 28.12 5.75
N ILE A 299 3.72 27.33 6.81
CA ILE A 299 2.39 26.78 7.16
C ILE A 299 1.71 27.67 8.23
N GLY A 300 2.51 28.27 9.15
CA GLY A 300 1.96 29.09 10.20
C GLY A 300 3.01 29.55 11.21
N SER A 301 2.55 30.02 12.37
CA SER A 301 3.41 30.49 13.46
C SER A 301 2.86 30.09 14.81
N SER A 302 3.75 29.98 15.79
CA SER A 302 3.44 29.77 17.20
C SER A 302 4.36 30.60 18.06
N ASN A 303 3.94 30.98 19.25
CA ASN A 303 4.74 31.80 20.16
C ASN A 303 4.69 31.29 21.58
N MET A 304 5.71 31.68 22.38
CA MET A 304 5.80 31.40 23.79
C MET A 304 6.49 32.59 24.49
N SER A 305 6.01 32.92 25.69
CA SER A 305 6.60 33.98 26.51
C SER A 305 7.42 33.39 27.65
N PHE A 306 8.52 34.06 27.96
CA PHE A 306 9.49 33.69 28.99
C PHE A 306 9.74 34.89 29.88
N LEU A 307 9.84 34.66 31.18
CA LEU A 307 10.22 35.69 32.13
C LEU A 307 11.71 35.54 32.50
N LEU A 308 12.48 36.59 32.25
CA LEU A 308 13.79 36.75 32.84
C LEU A 308 13.64 37.59 34.14
N PHE A 309 13.97 37.03 35.29
CA PHE A 309 13.72 37.66 36.59
C PHE A 309 14.98 37.71 37.45
N VAL A 310 14.97 38.60 38.44
CA VAL A 310 16.07 38.74 39.40
C VAL A 310 16.11 37.51 40.29
N GLN A 311 17.26 36.84 40.37
CA GLN A 311 17.52 35.80 41.34
C GLN A 311 18.34 36.40 42.49
N ASP A 312 17.72 36.52 43.65
CA ASP A 312 18.46 37.00 44.86
C ASP A 312 19.55 35.99 45.24
N GLY A 313 20.78 36.49 45.47
CA GLY A 313 21.99 35.69 45.70
C GLY A 313 21.98 34.90 47.03
N ASN A 314 20.87 34.87 47.78
CA ASN A 314 20.68 34.08 49.00
C ASN A 314 19.73 32.86 48.74
N GLY A 315 20.13 31.96 47.89
CA GLY A 315 19.40 30.74 47.58
C GLY A 315 19.61 29.63 48.62
N GLY A 316 19.06 29.80 49.81
CA GLY A 316 18.64 28.67 50.60
C GLY A 316 17.21 28.26 50.17
N PRO A 317 16.81 27.00 50.16
CA PRO A 317 15.44 26.62 49.89
C PRO A 317 14.55 27.22 50.95
N SER A 318 13.78 28.27 50.62
CA SER A 318 12.70 28.76 51.46
C SER A 318 11.66 27.65 51.56
N GLY A 319 11.75 26.86 52.63
CA GLY A 319 10.73 25.87 52.96
C GLY A 319 9.37 26.56 52.98
N ILE A 320 8.54 26.25 52.03
CA ILE A 320 7.13 26.55 52.11
C ILE A 320 6.60 25.77 53.28
N ASN A 321 6.33 26.49 54.36
CA ASN A 321 5.70 25.97 55.59
C ASN A 321 4.39 25.25 55.18
N SER A 322 4.42 23.93 55.19
CA SER A 322 3.26 23.05 55.09
C SER A 322 2.41 23.09 56.36
N HIS A 323 1.80 24.22 56.68
CA HIS A 323 0.87 24.38 57.83
C HIS A 323 -0.53 24.83 57.42
N CYS A 324 -1.01 24.57 56.24
CA CYS A 324 -2.39 24.88 55.85
C CYS A 324 -3.22 23.69 55.38
N TRP A 325 -2.83 22.45 55.69
CA TRP A 325 -3.56 21.25 55.26
C TRP A 325 -4.18 20.42 56.41
N LEU A 326 -4.45 21.01 57.60
CA LEU A 326 -5.05 20.27 58.71
C LEU A 326 -6.41 20.79 59.18
N LEU A 327 -7.21 21.48 58.36
CA LEU A 327 -8.57 21.93 58.77
C LEU A 327 -9.71 21.47 57.82
N PHE A 328 -9.52 20.49 56.96
CA PHE A 328 -10.61 19.95 56.12
C PHE A 328 -10.84 18.43 56.22
N ILE A 329 -10.41 17.77 57.33
CA ILE A 329 -10.76 16.36 57.62
C ILE A 329 -11.55 16.28 58.92
N ALA A 330 -12.67 16.95 59.03
CA ALA A 330 -13.58 16.77 60.17
C ALA A 330 -15.05 17.11 59.85
N LEU A 331 -15.54 16.87 58.63
CA LEU A 331 -16.98 16.95 58.33
C LEU A 331 -17.37 16.03 57.16
N LEU A 332 -17.13 14.72 57.33
CA LEU A 332 -17.83 13.68 56.55
C LEU A 332 -17.85 12.41 57.39
N PRO A 333 -18.87 12.25 58.26
CA PRO A 333 -19.78 11.16 58.02
C PRO A 333 -21.21 11.51 58.42
N PHE A 334 -22.05 11.89 57.48
CA PHE A 334 -23.51 11.80 57.63
C PHE A 334 -24.14 12.10 56.30
N LEU A 335 -24.20 11.10 55.41
CA LEU A 335 -25.17 11.02 54.30
C LEU A 335 -24.92 9.72 53.50
N LEU A 336 -25.14 8.60 54.22
CA LEU A 336 -25.43 7.32 53.57
C LEU A 336 -26.49 6.63 54.39
N GLN A 337 -27.74 7.07 54.25
CA GLN A 337 -28.96 6.33 54.53
C GLN A 337 -30.09 7.10 53.85
N PHE A 338 -30.41 6.67 52.62
CA PHE A 338 -31.75 6.43 52.05
C PHE A 338 -31.56 6.00 50.61
#